data_f75447a5af2db02006870486cfcdb1ab
#
_entry.id   f75447a5af2db02006870486cfcdb1ab
#
_cell.length_a   1.000
_cell.length_b   1.000
_cell.length_c   1.000
_cell.angle_alpha   90.00
_cell.angle_beta   90.00
_cell.angle_gamma   90.00
#
_symmetry.space_group_name_H-M   'P 1'
#
loop_
_entity.id
_entity.type
_entity.pdbx_description
1 polymer ?
#
loop_
_entity_poly.entity_id
_entity_poly.type
_entity_poly.pdbx_seq_one_letter_code
_entity_poly.pdbx_strand_id
1 'polypeptide(L)'
;MLELKNIVFDVPVEEGSSKTKRIIDDISLTVDENKFVVITGPNGGGKSTLAKIIMGIEQPTSGQILFDGTDITHMSITDRAKLGIGYGFQQPSRFKGMKVKKLLEIAAGKRLPMLACNEYLGKVGLCSANYLTREVDKNLSGGELKRIEIATILASDPKLAIYDEPEAGIDLWSFDRLTQTFEDIYKQGNGHSIIIISHQERIISLADEIICL
;
A
#
# COMPACT_ATOMS: atom_id res chain seq x y z
N MET A 1 1.08 16.27 5.57
CA MET A 1 0.61 15.54 4.38
C MET A 1 -0.67 14.73 4.62
N LEU A 2 -0.69 13.71 5.47
CA LEU A 2 -1.90 12.98 5.86
C LEU A 2 -2.26 13.27 7.32
N GLU A 3 -3.52 13.63 7.58
CA GLU A 3 -4.03 13.82 8.95
C GLU A 3 -5.31 13.01 9.13
N LEU A 4 -5.36 12.21 10.18
CA LEU A 4 -6.55 11.51 10.65
C LEU A 4 -7.01 12.19 11.94
N LYS A 5 -8.30 12.53 12.02
CA LYS A 5 -8.89 13.22 13.18
C LYS A 5 -10.09 12.44 13.71
N ASN A 6 -9.95 11.91 14.91
CA ASN A 6 -10.99 11.20 15.64
C ASN A 6 -11.69 10.10 14.80
N ILE A 7 -10.89 9.29 14.11
CA ILE A 7 -11.42 8.20 13.25
C ILE A 7 -12.02 7.12 14.11
N VAL A 8 -13.29 6.82 13.84
CA VAL A 8 -14.03 5.71 14.42
C VAL A 8 -14.53 4.82 13.30
N PHE A 9 -14.45 3.51 13.49
CA PHE A 9 -15.00 2.55 12.54
C PHE A 9 -15.69 1.40 13.26
N ASP A 10 -17.00 1.28 13.02
CA ASP A 10 -17.86 0.26 13.57
C ASP A 10 -18.38 -0.64 12.44
N VAL A 11 -18.40 -1.95 12.67
CA VAL A 11 -18.96 -2.95 11.74
C VAL A 11 -20.17 -3.65 12.38
N PRO A 12 -21.21 -4.01 11.61
CA PRO A 12 -22.31 -4.83 12.11
C PRO A 12 -21.79 -6.18 12.62
N VAL A 13 -22.28 -6.67 13.75
CA VAL A 13 -21.91 -7.99 14.29
C VAL A 13 -22.48 -9.11 13.41
N GLU A 14 -23.70 -8.91 12.88
CA GLU A 14 -24.38 -9.81 11.94
C GLU A 14 -25.06 -8.97 10.88
N GLU A 15 -25.22 -9.50 9.69
CA GLU A 15 -25.89 -8.81 8.57
C GLU A 15 -27.34 -8.46 8.97
N GLY A 16 -27.68 -7.18 8.96
CA GLY A 16 -28.98 -6.66 9.42
C GLY A 16 -29.13 -6.46 10.93
N SER A 17 -28.07 -6.68 11.72
CA SER A 17 -28.09 -6.42 13.17
C SER A 17 -27.92 -4.94 13.49
N SER A 18 -28.65 -4.47 14.52
CA SER A 18 -28.40 -3.15 15.11
C SER A 18 -27.19 -3.11 16.04
N LYS A 19 -26.62 -4.27 16.38
CA LYS A 19 -25.41 -4.35 17.20
C LYS A 19 -24.18 -4.19 16.33
N THR A 20 -23.31 -3.26 16.71
CA THR A 20 -22.02 -3.00 16.05
C THR A 20 -20.85 -3.44 16.93
N LYS A 21 -19.75 -3.80 16.28
CA LYS A 21 -18.46 -4.02 16.91
C LYS A 21 -17.52 -2.90 16.48
N ARG A 22 -16.92 -2.21 17.43
CA ARG A 22 -15.91 -1.20 17.17
C ARG A 22 -14.60 -1.85 16.79
N ILE A 23 -14.04 -1.45 15.66
CA ILE A 23 -12.75 -1.93 15.13
C ILE A 23 -11.70 -0.84 15.31
N ILE A 24 -12.04 0.43 15.04
CA ILE A 24 -11.20 1.60 15.25
C ILE A 24 -11.91 2.51 16.25
N ASP A 25 -11.18 2.91 17.28
CA ASP A 25 -11.73 3.73 18.38
C ASP A 25 -10.93 5.01 18.55
N ASP A 26 -11.46 6.10 18.01
CA ASP A 26 -10.97 7.48 18.17
C ASP A 26 -9.48 7.67 17.84
N ILE A 27 -9.06 7.20 16.67
CA ILE A 27 -7.67 7.33 16.24
C ILE A 27 -7.44 8.70 15.61
N SER A 28 -6.45 9.43 16.14
CA SER A 28 -5.90 10.65 15.54
C SER A 28 -4.41 10.48 15.34
N LEU A 29 -3.93 10.73 14.11
CA LEU A 29 -2.51 10.66 13.76
C LEU A 29 -2.20 11.59 12.59
N THR A 30 -0.94 11.97 12.47
CA THR A 30 -0.41 12.76 11.35
C THR A 30 0.78 12.05 10.76
N VAL A 31 0.85 12.02 9.43
CA VAL A 31 2.03 11.57 8.69
C VAL A 31 2.51 12.73 7.84
N ASP A 32 3.69 13.23 8.13
CA ASP A 32 4.33 14.32 7.39
C ASP A 32 4.90 13.86 6.05
N GLU A 33 5.33 14.82 5.23
CA GLU A 33 6.03 14.53 3.97
C GLU A 33 7.40 13.88 4.23
N ASN A 34 7.83 13.02 3.30
CA ASN A 34 9.11 12.31 3.39
C ASN A 34 9.26 11.49 4.68
N LYS A 35 8.19 10.85 5.14
CA LYS A 35 8.23 9.98 6.31
C LYS A 35 8.08 8.52 5.92
N PHE A 36 8.86 7.69 6.60
CA PHE A 36 8.69 6.24 6.62
C PHE A 36 8.00 5.86 7.93
N VAL A 37 6.74 5.49 7.86
CA VAL A 37 5.91 5.15 9.02
C VAL A 37 5.62 3.66 9.02
N VAL A 38 5.81 2.99 10.15
CA VAL A 38 5.39 1.60 10.32
C VAL A 38 4.24 1.52 11.30
N ILE A 39 3.17 0.85 10.89
CA ILE A 39 2.05 0.51 11.75
C ILE A 39 2.22 -0.94 12.19
N THR A 40 2.32 -1.16 13.51
CA THR A 40 2.45 -2.49 14.10
C THR A 40 1.42 -2.69 15.21
N GLY A 41 1.43 -3.86 15.86
CA GLY A 41 0.49 -4.19 16.95
C GLY A 41 -0.20 -5.53 16.75
N PRO A 42 -1.03 -6.01 17.68
CA PRO A 42 -1.61 -7.34 17.63
C PRO A 42 -2.49 -7.60 16.40
N ASN A 43 -2.63 -8.89 16.03
CA ASN A 43 -3.55 -9.27 14.97
C ASN A 43 -4.99 -8.94 15.40
N GLY A 44 -5.76 -8.36 14.46
CA GLY A 44 -7.12 -7.89 14.76
C GLY A 44 -7.18 -6.49 15.39
N GLY A 45 -6.06 -5.80 15.60
CA GLY A 45 -6.00 -4.43 16.15
C GLY A 45 -6.46 -3.32 15.16
N GLY A 46 -6.97 -3.66 13.98
CA GLY A 46 -7.52 -2.66 13.06
C GLY A 46 -6.52 -2.07 12.06
N LYS A 47 -5.26 -2.52 12.03
CA LYS A 47 -4.19 -1.96 11.18
C LYS A 47 -4.58 -1.91 9.69
N SER A 48 -4.94 -3.07 9.11
CA SER A 48 -5.40 -3.16 7.71
C SER A 48 -6.69 -2.39 7.47
N THR A 49 -7.57 -2.32 8.48
CA THR A 49 -8.81 -1.53 8.42
C THR A 49 -8.48 -0.05 8.32
N LEU A 50 -7.55 0.46 9.15
CA LEU A 50 -7.11 1.85 9.09
C LEU A 50 -6.52 2.19 7.72
N ALA A 51 -5.67 1.34 7.17
CA ALA A 51 -5.09 1.52 5.84
C ALA A 51 -6.18 1.54 4.73
N LYS A 52 -7.19 0.68 4.83
CA LYS A 52 -8.35 0.67 3.91
C LYS A 52 -9.19 1.93 4.02
N ILE A 53 -9.36 2.47 5.23
CA ILE A 53 -10.05 3.74 5.48
C ILE A 53 -9.27 4.88 4.83
N ILE A 54 -7.95 4.93 4.96
CA ILE A 54 -7.12 5.97 4.32
C ILE A 54 -7.23 5.89 2.79
N MET A 55 -7.29 4.68 2.21
CA MET A 55 -7.48 4.52 0.75
C MET A 55 -8.92 4.75 0.30
N GLY A 56 -9.92 4.74 1.20
CA GLY A 56 -11.35 4.91 0.88
C GLY A 56 -12.03 3.62 0.45
N ILE A 57 -11.42 2.47 0.73
CA ILE A 57 -12.03 1.13 0.54
C ILE A 57 -13.12 0.93 1.60
N GLU A 58 -12.83 1.33 2.83
CA GLU A 58 -13.80 1.41 3.93
C GLU A 58 -14.09 2.87 4.25
N GLN A 59 -15.34 3.16 4.65
CA GLN A 59 -15.75 4.50 5.08
C GLN A 59 -15.76 4.56 6.60
N PRO A 60 -15.12 5.55 7.23
CA PRO A 60 -15.16 5.68 8.68
C PRO A 60 -16.60 5.98 9.15
N THR A 61 -16.97 5.49 10.33
CA THR A 61 -18.25 5.79 10.97
C THR A 61 -18.30 7.26 11.38
N SER A 62 -17.17 7.80 11.84
CA SER A 62 -16.99 9.23 12.15
C SER A 62 -15.52 9.62 12.06
N GLY A 63 -15.25 10.91 12.14
CA GLY A 63 -13.92 11.50 12.03
C GLY A 63 -13.68 12.12 10.67
N GLN A 64 -12.47 12.62 10.46
CA GLN A 64 -12.08 13.33 9.26
C GLN A 64 -10.70 12.88 8.77
N ILE A 65 -10.53 12.80 7.46
CA ILE A 65 -9.26 12.47 6.82
C ILE A 65 -8.88 13.62 5.91
N LEU A 66 -7.72 14.21 6.17
CA LEU A 66 -7.15 15.27 5.33
C LEU A 66 -5.90 14.75 4.62
N PHE A 67 -5.77 15.04 3.33
CA PHE A 67 -4.57 14.78 2.55
C PHE A 67 -4.15 16.05 1.81
N ASP A 68 -2.95 16.54 2.07
CA ASP A 68 -2.45 17.84 1.62
C ASP A 68 -3.43 18.99 1.92
N GLY A 69 -4.07 18.94 3.11
CA GLY A 69 -5.08 19.91 3.55
C GLY A 69 -6.46 19.75 2.90
N THR A 70 -6.62 18.83 1.95
CA THR A 70 -7.90 18.54 1.30
C THR A 70 -8.64 17.46 2.08
N ASP A 71 -9.92 17.69 2.40
CA ASP A 71 -10.77 16.66 3.01
C ASP A 71 -11.09 15.55 2.01
N ILE A 72 -10.60 14.36 2.29
CA ILE A 72 -10.81 13.18 1.46
C ILE A 72 -11.74 12.15 2.11
N THR A 73 -12.37 12.46 3.23
CA THR A 73 -13.14 11.52 4.06
C THR A 73 -14.16 10.72 3.24
N HIS A 74 -14.91 11.40 2.35
CA HIS A 74 -15.92 10.77 1.51
C HIS A 74 -15.51 10.66 0.03
N MET A 75 -14.23 10.91 -0.28
CA MET A 75 -13.72 10.84 -1.63
C MET A 75 -13.59 9.39 -2.11
N SER A 76 -13.87 9.14 -3.38
CA SER A 76 -13.76 7.79 -3.97
C SER A 76 -12.32 7.29 -4.00
N ILE A 77 -12.15 5.95 -4.02
CA ILE A 77 -10.83 5.29 -4.20
C ILE A 77 -10.10 5.86 -5.42
N THR A 78 -10.82 6.03 -6.53
CA THR A 78 -10.25 6.54 -7.79
C THR A 78 -9.73 7.95 -7.65
N ASP A 79 -10.44 8.82 -6.95
CA ASP A 79 -10.03 10.21 -6.78
C ASP A 79 -8.89 10.34 -5.78
N ARG A 80 -8.86 9.54 -4.72
CA ARG A 80 -7.71 9.44 -3.81
C ARG A 80 -6.45 8.93 -4.54
N ALA A 81 -6.60 7.94 -5.42
CA ALA A 81 -5.48 7.48 -6.25
C ALA A 81 -4.96 8.58 -7.19
N LYS A 82 -5.84 9.41 -7.77
CA LYS A 82 -5.43 10.58 -8.59
C LYS A 82 -4.72 11.67 -7.77
N LEU A 83 -5.02 11.79 -6.49
CA LEU A 83 -4.30 12.69 -5.58
C LEU A 83 -2.90 12.18 -5.23
N GLY A 84 -2.58 10.93 -5.57
CA GLY A 84 -1.29 10.32 -5.35
C GLY A 84 -1.23 9.40 -4.13
N ILE A 85 -2.34 8.75 -3.75
CA ILE A 85 -2.33 7.69 -2.72
C ILE A 85 -2.28 6.34 -3.42
N GLY A 86 -1.22 5.57 -3.18
CA GLY A 86 -1.05 4.19 -3.66
C GLY A 86 -1.31 3.18 -2.55
N TYR A 87 -1.87 2.01 -2.90
CA TYR A 87 -2.18 0.96 -1.92
C TYR A 87 -1.79 -0.43 -2.42
N GLY A 88 -0.98 -1.13 -1.66
CA GLY A 88 -0.62 -2.54 -1.83
C GLY A 88 -1.42 -3.42 -0.88
N PHE A 89 -2.22 -4.32 -1.45
CA PHE A 89 -3.10 -5.19 -0.68
C PHE A 89 -2.32 -6.30 0.03
N GLN A 90 -2.79 -6.78 1.17
CA GLN A 90 -2.26 -7.98 1.83
C GLN A 90 -2.29 -9.18 0.88
N GLN A 91 -3.39 -9.36 0.15
CA GLN A 91 -3.51 -10.34 -0.92
C GLN A 91 -3.60 -9.61 -2.26
N PRO A 92 -2.55 -9.68 -3.11
CA PRO A 92 -2.54 -8.95 -4.38
C PRO A 92 -3.58 -9.48 -5.36
N SER A 93 -4.17 -8.57 -6.12
CA SER A 93 -5.21 -8.89 -7.10
C SER A 93 -4.64 -9.56 -8.34
N ARG A 94 -5.44 -10.44 -8.95
CA ARG A 94 -5.12 -11.11 -10.21
C ARG A 94 -5.94 -10.50 -11.34
N PHE A 95 -5.30 -10.27 -12.48
CA PHE A 95 -5.90 -9.63 -13.64
C PHE A 95 -5.80 -10.55 -14.86
N LYS A 96 -6.74 -11.49 -14.98
CA LYS A 96 -6.78 -12.45 -16.10
C LYS A 96 -6.76 -11.72 -17.45
N GLY A 97 -5.91 -12.16 -18.37
CA GLY A 97 -5.74 -11.57 -19.70
C GLY A 97 -4.89 -10.30 -19.74
N MET A 98 -4.39 -9.81 -18.58
CA MET A 98 -3.55 -8.61 -18.50
C MET A 98 -2.08 -8.99 -18.33
N LYS A 99 -1.22 -8.51 -19.22
CA LYS A 99 0.23 -8.70 -19.12
C LYS A 99 0.84 -7.73 -18.10
N VAL A 100 1.92 -8.16 -17.44
CA VAL A 100 2.66 -7.35 -16.47
C VAL A 100 3.05 -5.99 -17.05
N LYS A 101 3.58 -5.94 -18.29
CA LYS A 101 3.89 -4.66 -18.94
C LYS A 101 2.69 -3.73 -19.02
N LYS A 102 1.52 -4.24 -19.39
CA LYS A 102 0.30 -3.44 -19.51
C LYS A 102 -0.16 -2.91 -18.15
N LEU A 103 -0.01 -3.72 -17.09
CA LEU A 103 -0.34 -3.30 -15.72
C LEU A 103 0.56 -2.14 -15.27
N LEU A 104 1.87 -2.23 -15.50
CA LEU A 104 2.82 -1.14 -15.23
C LEU A 104 2.47 0.14 -16.00
N GLU A 105 2.11 0.03 -17.30
CA GLU A 105 1.72 1.19 -18.13
C GLU A 105 0.41 1.84 -17.64
N ILE A 106 -0.55 1.05 -17.19
CA ILE A 106 -1.81 1.57 -16.60
C ILE A 106 -1.51 2.34 -15.33
N ALA A 107 -0.69 1.78 -14.44
CA ALA A 107 -0.31 2.42 -13.20
C ALA A 107 0.45 3.73 -13.43
N ALA A 108 1.39 3.73 -14.37
CA ALA A 108 2.15 4.91 -14.74
C ALA A 108 1.32 5.97 -15.50
N GLY A 109 0.09 5.66 -15.92
CA GLY A 109 -0.74 6.55 -16.73
C GLY A 109 -0.18 6.87 -18.13
N LYS A 110 0.86 6.15 -18.58
CA LYS A 110 1.57 6.39 -19.85
C LYS A 110 2.21 5.10 -20.38
N ARG A 111 2.55 5.09 -21.67
CA ARG A 111 3.38 4.03 -22.24
C ARG A 111 4.78 4.08 -21.63
N LEU A 112 5.28 2.92 -21.21
CA LEU A 112 6.61 2.80 -20.64
C LEU A 112 7.60 2.20 -21.65
N PRO A 113 8.78 2.83 -21.84
CA PRO A 113 9.87 2.20 -22.56
C PRO A 113 10.32 0.94 -21.81
N MET A 114 10.93 0.00 -22.55
CA MET A 114 11.38 -1.27 -21.98
C MET A 114 12.35 -1.08 -20.81
N LEU A 115 13.23 -0.07 -20.90
CA LEU A 115 14.18 0.27 -19.85
C LEU A 115 13.49 0.59 -18.51
N ALA A 116 12.47 1.46 -18.53
CA ALA A 116 11.71 1.80 -17.31
C ALA A 116 10.98 0.58 -16.72
N CYS A 117 10.39 -0.27 -17.58
CA CYS A 117 9.80 -1.52 -17.10
C CYS A 117 10.82 -2.44 -16.42
N ASN A 118 12.05 -2.50 -16.99
CA ASN A 118 13.16 -3.26 -16.41
C ASN A 118 13.57 -2.72 -15.05
N GLU A 119 13.61 -1.41 -14.89
CA GLU A 119 13.95 -0.74 -13.63
C GLU A 119 12.94 -1.07 -12.54
N TYR A 120 11.64 -0.91 -12.81
CA TYR A 120 10.59 -1.23 -11.83
C TYR A 120 10.60 -2.69 -11.41
N LEU A 121 10.71 -3.64 -12.35
CA LEU A 121 10.79 -5.06 -12.01
C LEU A 121 12.12 -5.42 -11.33
N GLY A 122 13.22 -4.81 -11.74
CA GLY A 122 14.54 -4.99 -11.12
C GLY A 122 14.57 -4.56 -9.66
N LYS A 123 13.90 -3.45 -9.32
CA LYS A 123 13.77 -2.99 -7.92
C LYS A 123 13.15 -4.07 -7.02
N VAL A 124 12.16 -4.78 -7.50
CA VAL A 124 11.50 -5.86 -6.72
C VAL A 124 12.11 -7.26 -6.97
N GLY A 125 13.28 -7.34 -7.59
CA GLY A 125 13.99 -8.59 -7.79
C GLY A 125 13.37 -9.51 -8.86
N LEU A 126 12.64 -8.96 -9.83
CA LEU A 126 12.08 -9.72 -10.95
C LEU A 126 12.87 -9.46 -12.24
N CYS A 127 13.23 -10.54 -12.95
CA CYS A 127 13.88 -10.44 -14.27
C CYS A 127 12.83 -10.06 -15.33
N SER A 128 12.93 -8.84 -15.86
CA SER A 128 11.97 -8.29 -16.82
C SER A 128 11.78 -9.14 -18.08
N ALA A 129 12.87 -9.75 -18.60
CA ALA A 129 12.80 -10.62 -19.77
C ALA A 129 11.81 -11.79 -19.60
N ASN A 130 11.63 -12.25 -18.37
CA ASN A 130 10.77 -13.39 -18.05
C ASN A 130 9.35 -12.98 -17.68
N TYR A 131 9.12 -11.73 -17.25
CA TYR A 131 7.85 -11.32 -16.64
C TYR A 131 7.02 -10.37 -17.48
N LEU A 132 7.61 -9.47 -18.27
CA LEU A 132 6.85 -8.41 -18.96
C LEU A 132 5.76 -8.93 -19.91
N THR A 133 5.95 -10.10 -20.50
CA THR A 133 4.99 -10.73 -21.42
C THR A 133 4.04 -11.71 -20.73
N ARG A 134 4.29 -12.06 -19.45
CA ARG A 134 3.43 -12.98 -18.69
C ARG A 134 2.12 -12.28 -18.29
N GLU A 135 1.07 -13.07 -18.22
CA GLU A 135 -0.21 -12.63 -17.67
C GLU A 135 -0.18 -12.63 -16.13
N VAL A 136 -0.90 -11.69 -15.55
CA VAL A 136 -1.07 -11.55 -14.09
C VAL A 136 -2.20 -12.49 -13.64
N ASP A 137 -1.97 -13.78 -13.75
CA ASP A 137 -2.96 -14.84 -13.55
C ASP A 137 -2.56 -15.84 -12.46
N LYS A 138 -3.23 -16.99 -12.44
CA LYS A 138 -3.00 -18.08 -11.48
C LYS A 138 -1.64 -18.80 -11.61
N ASN A 139 -0.90 -18.56 -12.71
CA ASN A 139 0.41 -19.18 -12.94
C ASN A 139 1.54 -18.45 -12.25
N LEU A 140 1.28 -17.26 -11.68
CA LEU A 140 2.20 -16.55 -10.82
C LEU A 140 2.05 -17.04 -9.38
N SER A 141 3.18 -17.28 -8.71
CA SER A 141 3.21 -17.55 -7.27
C SER A 141 2.73 -16.31 -6.47
N GLY A 142 2.33 -16.50 -5.23
CA GLY A 142 1.94 -15.39 -4.36
C GLY A 142 3.02 -14.33 -4.22
N GLY A 143 4.27 -14.76 -4.03
CA GLY A 143 5.42 -13.84 -3.91
C GLY A 143 5.75 -13.11 -5.22
N GLU A 144 5.62 -13.75 -6.39
CA GLU A 144 5.78 -13.07 -7.68
C GLU A 144 4.70 -12.01 -7.89
N LEU A 145 3.45 -12.36 -7.58
CA LEU A 145 2.32 -11.46 -7.71
C LEU A 145 2.45 -10.25 -6.79
N LYS A 146 2.89 -10.47 -5.54
CA LYS A 146 3.15 -9.40 -4.56
C LYS A 146 4.24 -8.44 -5.05
N ARG A 147 5.33 -8.96 -5.57
CA ARG A 147 6.42 -8.14 -6.13
C ARG A 147 5.97 -7.36 -7.38
N ILE A 148 5.13 -7.95 -8.23
CA ILE A 148 4.54 -7.24 -9.38
C ILE A 148 3.62 -6.11 -8.89
N GLU A 149 2.80 -6.33 -7.86
CA GLU A 149 1.97 -5.30 -7.25
C GLU A 149 2.82 -4.12 -6.75
N ILE A 150 3.89 -4.39 -6.01
CA ILE A 150 4.80 -3.34 -5.52
C ILE A 150 5.43 -2.59 -6.69
N ALA A 151 5.92 -3.29 -7.73
CA ALA A 151 6.45 -2.64 -8.93
C ALA A 151 5.39 -1.74 -9.62
N THR A 152 4.12 -2.12 -9.56
CA THR A 152 3.00 -1.35 -10.09
C THR A 152 2.78 -0.06 -9.28
N ILE A 153 2.84 -0.14 -7.96
CA ILE A 153 2.76 1.04 -7.08
C ILE A 153 3.93 1.97 -7.34
N LEU A 154 5.16 1.44 -7.47
CA LEU A 154 6.32 2.25 -7.84
C LEU A 154 6.16 2.95 -9.20
N ALA A 155 5.56 2.27 -10.17
CA ALA A 155 5.30 2.85 -11.48
C ALA A 155 4.25 3.97 -11.46
N SER A 156 3.32 3.96 -10.51
CA SER A 156 2.33 5.03 -10.33
C SER A 156 2.90 6.28 -9.64
N ASP A 157 4.08 6.17 -9.05
CA ASP A 157 4.82 7.27 -8.40
C ASP A 157 3.95 8.06 -7.39
N PRO A 158 3.38 7.40 -6.37
CA PRO A 158 2.43 8.03 -5.47
C PRO A 158 3.13 8.94 -4.45
N LYS A 159 2.48 10.02 -4.02
CA LYS A 159 2.96 10.87 -2.91
C LYS A 159 2.95 10.11 -1.58
N LEU A 160 1.96 9.25 -1.38
CA LEU A 160 1.82 8.37 -0.23
C LEU A 160 1.60 6.94 -0.70
N ALA A 161 2.54 6.05 -0.42
CA ALA A 161 2.40 4.62 -0.67
C ALA A 161 2.07 3.87 0.62
N ILE A 162 1.00 3.10 0.63
CA ILE A 162 0.58 2.27 1.75
C ILE A 162 0.76 0.80 1.36
N TYR A 163 1.47 0.03 2.18
CA TYR A 163 1.69 -1.40 1.96
C TYR A 163 1.17 -2.20 3.14
N ASP A 164 0.21 -3.08 2.88
CA ASP A 164 -0.39 -3.95 3.90
C ASP A 164 0.29 -5.32 3.88
N GLU A 165 1.14 -5.57 4.87
CA GLU A 165 1.96 -6.78 5.02
C GLU A 165 2.66 -7.17 3.70
N PRO A 166 3.56 -6.31 3.17
CA PRO A 166 4.20 -6.54 1.87
C PRO A 166 5.07 -7.80 1.84
N GLU A 167 5.49 -8.29 3.00
CA GLU A 167 6.29 -9.50 3.18
C GLU A 167 5.47 -10.80 3.11
N ALA A 168 4.15 -10.75 3.18
CA ALA A 168 3.31 -11.94 3.23
C ALA A 168 3.47 -12.80 1.98
N GLY A 169 3.91 -14.07 2.18
CA GLY A 169 4.11 -15.04 1.10
C GLY A 169 5.36 -14.80 0.24
N ILE A 170 6.29 -13.96 0.68
CA ILE A 170 7.58 -13.72 0.05
C ILE A 170 8.66 -14.56 0.74
N ASP A 171 9.57 -15.17 -0.04
CA ASP A 171 10.73 -15.89 0.48
C ASP A 171 11.77 -14.92 1.06
N LEU A 172 12.65 -15.44 1.93
CA LEU A 172 13.63 -14.64 2.67
C LEU A 172 14.54 -13.78 1.75
N TRP A 173 15.02 -14.35 0.64
CA TRP A 173 15.91 -13.63 -0.30
C TRP A 173 15.19 -12.48 -1.01
N SER A 174 13.94 -12.74 -1.42
CA SER A 174 13.08 -11.72 -2.03
C SER A 174 12.67 -10.65 -1.02
N PHE A 175 12.52 -11.02 0.25
CA PHE A 175 12.23 -10.07 1.33
C PHE A 175 13.40 -9.10 1.58
N ASP A 176 14.65 -9.60 1.59
CA ASP A 176 15.82 -8.75 1.71
C ASP A 176 15.88 -7.70 0.59
N ARG A 177 15.61 -8.14 -0.64
CA ARG A 177 15.55 -7.24 -1.80
C ARG A 177 14.45 -6.20 -1.68
N LEU A 178 13.28 -6.62 -1.19
CA LEU A 178 12.14 -5.73 -0.98
C LEU A 178 12.43 -4.67 0.09
N THR A 179 13.03 -5.07 1.20
CA THR A 179 13.44 -4.16 2.27
C THR A 179 14.43 -3.12 1.76
N GLN A 180 15.43 -3.54 0.97
CA GLN A 180 16.35 -2.63 0.31
C GLN A 180 15.64 -1.66 -0.63
N THR A 181 14.62 -2.14 -1.37
CA THR A 181 13.82 -1.28 -2.25
C THR A 181 13.10 -0.18 -1.47
N PHE A 182 12.49 -0.51 -0.33
CA PHE A 182 11.83 0.50 0.52
C PHE A 182 12.84 1.52 1.06
N GLU A 183 14.00 1.07 1.50
CA GLU A 183 15.09 1.93 1.95
C GLU A 183 15.57 2.88 0.84
N ASP A 184 15.77 2.35 -0.38
CA ASP A 184 16.23 3.14 -1.53
C ASP A 184 15.19 4.19 -1.94
N ILE A 185 13.89 3.85 -1.94
CA ILE A 185 12.80 4.80 -2.23
C ILE A 185 12.80 5.92 -1.20
N TYR A 186 12.89 5.57 0.07
CA TYR A 186 12.90 6.53 1.16
C TYR A 186 14.10 7.48 1.08
N LYS A 187 15.31 6.94 0.84
CA LYS A 187 16.54 7.74 0.72
C LYS A 187 16.57 8.70 -0.49
N GLN A 188 15.78 8.42 -1.54
CA GLN A 188 15.69 9.31 -2.70
C GLN A 188 15.03 10.66 -2.37
N GLY A 189 14.28 10.75 -1.27
CA GLY A 189 13.79 12.02 -0.71
C GLY A 189 12.93 12.86 -1.65
N ASN A 190 12.19 12.24 -2.55
CA ASN A 190 11.42 12.91 -3.61
C ASN A 190 10.05 13.48 -3.13
N GLY A 191 9.85 13.70 -1.84
CA GLY A 191 8.58 14.15 -1.30
C GLY A 191 7.57 13.01 -1.06
N HIS A 192 8.00 11.74 -1.23
CA HIS A 192 7.14 10.58 -1.07
C HIS A 192 7.18 10.08 0.38
N SER A 193 6.02 9.76 0.92
CA SER A 193 5.89 9.11 2.22
C SER A 193 5.44 7.66 2.06
N ILE A 194 5.85 6.83 3.00
CA ILE A 194 5.56 5.41 2.99
C ILE A 194 4.92 5.03 4.32
N ILE A 195 3.80 4.32 4.26
CA ILE A 195 3.20 3.63 5.40
C ILE A 195 3.29 2.14 5.14
N ILE A 196 3.89 1.39 6.05
CA ILE A 196 3.94 -0.07 5.97
C ILE A 196 3.30 -0.67 7.22
N ILE A 197 2.33 -1.56 7.03
CA ILE A 197 1.86 -2.44 8.09
C ILE A 197 2.77 -3.66 8.10
N SER A 198 3.52 -3.85 9.18
CA SER A 198 4.44 -4.98 9.29
C SER A 198 4.76 -5.32 10.75
N HIS A 199 5.16 -6.58 10.95
CA HIS A 199 5.72 -7.09 12.21
C HIS A 199 7.22 -7.44 12.09
N GLN A 200 7.81 -7.23 10.90
CA GLN A 200 9.18 -7.58 10.62
C GLN A 200 10.15 -6.54 11.17
N GLU A 201 11.06 -6.94 12.05
CA GLU A 201 12.03 -6.05 12.69
C GLU A 201 12.86 -5.24 11.68
N ARG A 202 13.21 -5.84 10.53
CA ARG A 202 13.95 -5.15 9.47
C ARG A 202 13.19 -4.00 8.85
N ILE A 203 11.88 -4.12 8.66
CA ILE A 203 11.03 -3.02 8.16
C ILE A 203 10.85 -1.98 9.26
N ILE A 204 10.60 -2.43 10.50
CA ILE A 204 10.43 -1.55 11.65
C ILE A 204 11.70 -0.68 11.87
N SER A 205 12.89 -1.24 11.65
CA SER A 205 14.15 -0.52 11.83
C SER A 205 14.39 0.59 10.79
N LEU A 206 13.64 0.63 9.68
CA LEU A 206 13.70 1.70 8.68
C LEU A 206 12.80 2.89 9.03
N ALA A 207 11.90 2.72 10.01
CA ALA A 207 10.86 3.70 10.30
C ALA A 207 11.40 4.95 11.00
N ASP A 208 10.97 6.12 10.54
CA ASP A 208 11.08 7.37 11.31
C ASP A 208 10.12 7.38 12.49
N GLU A 209 8.95 6.76 12.28
CA GLU A 209 7.86 6.75 13.24
C GLU A 209 7.19 5.36 13.27
N ILE A 210 6.90 4.89 14.48
CA ILE A 210 6.22 3.62 14.70
C ILE A 210 4.89 3.91 15.39
N ILE A 211 3.80 3.45 14.79
CA ILE A 211 2.45 3.54 15.33
C ILE A 211 2.04 2.14 15.81
N CYS A 212 1.68 2.03 17.08
CA CYS A 212 1.20 0.78 17.66
C CYS A 212 -0.32 0.85 17.85
N LEU A 213 -1.08 -0.03 17.17
CA LEU A 213 -2.53 -0.14 17.26
C LEU A 213 -2.97 -1.39 18.02
#